data_c9b9e484499f9ab296980063e6994b31
#
_entry.id   c9b9e484499f9ab296980063e6994b31
#
_cell.length_a   1.000
_cell.length_b   1.000
_cell.length_c   1.000
_cell.angle_alpha   90.00
_cell.angle_beta   90.00
_cell.angle_gamma   90.00
#
_symmetry.space_group_name_H-M   'P 1'
#
loop_
_entity.id
_entity.type
_entity.pdbx_description
1 polymer ?
#
loop_
_entity_poly.entity_id
_entity_poly.type
_entity_poly.pdbx_seq_one_letter_code
_entity_poly.pdbx_strand_id
1 'polypeptide(L)'
;AGPTAPADSDALMNLLANALEDVGFSVKQRESALEVERVLGYCVERQPAALTLLPAKRQQLFDDCLELAQASVCFTDDVASTLGRWTWCALLRRELLSIPFSIFRYVEKCADQRARPWKSVRRELRMMGWAVLQMRAEVSRPMGKLLFATDAMGPGETLNEDGKADAGGYGIVAANCSEDLALDVAASARQIGRSVGAGAGGGARRPERP
;
A
#
# COMPACT_ATOMS: atom_id res chain seq x y z
N ALA A 1 10.93 7.11 22.79
CA ALA A 1 12.27 7.02 22.23
C ALA A 1 12.40 8.16 21.21
N GLY A 2 13.35 9.09 21.42
CA GLY A 2 13.64 10.17 20.47
C GLY A 2 14.17 9.60 19.14
N PRO A 3 14.28 10.45 18.10
CA PRO A 3 14.86 10.03 16.83
C PRO A 3 16.29 9.52 17.05
N THR A 4 16.56 8.31 16.58
CA THR A 4 17.88 7.69 16.60
C THR A 4 18.87 8.59 15.83
N ALA A 5 20.03 8.86 16.40
CA ALA A 5 21.04 9.65 15.71
C ALA A 5 21.48 8.94 14.41
N PRO A 6 21.85 9.67 13.33
CA PRO A 6 22.31 9.05 12.10
C PRO A 6 23.46 8.06 12.28
N ALA A 7 24.40 8.36 13.15
CA ALA A 7 25.52 7.47 13.49
C ALA A 7 25.07 6.13 14.09
N ASP A 8 24.01 6.15 14.92
CA ASP A 8 23.45 4.92 15.50
C ASP A 8 22.75 4.07 14.43
N SER A 9 22.10 4.73 13.46
CA SER A 9 21.45 4.06 12.33
C SER A 9 22.47 3.37 11.43
N ASP A 10 23.60 4.03 11.13
CA ASP A 10 24.69 3.47 10.32
C ASP A 10 25.36 2.30 11.02
N ALA A 11 25.58 2.39 12.35
CA ALA A 11 26.10 1.29 13.13
C ALA A 11 25.20 0.06 13.11
N LEU A 12 23.88 0.25 13.26
CA LEU A 12 22.88 -0.83 13.18
C LEU A 12 22.83 -1.44 11.77
N MET A 13 22.89 -0.64 10.73
CA MET A 13 22.90 -1.11 9.33
C MET A 13 24.15 -1.94 9.04
N ASN A 14 25.31 -1.52 9.53
CA ASN A 14 26.55 -2.28 9.38
C ASN A 14 26.50 -3.60 10.14
N LEU A 15 25.96 -3.62 11.36
CA LEU A 15 25.76 -4.84 12.13
C LEU A 15 24.86 -5.83 11.40
N LEU A 16 23.74 -5.35 10.86
CA LEU A 16 22.79 -6.17 10.09
C LEU A 16 23.44 -6.72 8.81
N ALA A 17 24.15 -5.86 8.07
CA ALA A 17 24.83 -6.26 6.85
C ALA A 17 25.87 -7.37 7.10
N ASN A 18 26.69 -7.20 8.14
CA ASN A 18 27.68 -8.22 8.52
C ASN A 18 26.99 -9.53 8.92
N ALA A 19 25.94 -9.49 9.74
CA ALA A 19 25.20 -10.68 10.13
C ALA A 19 24.55 -11.40 8.93
N LEU A 20 24.11 -10.69 7.90
CA LEU A 20 23.62 -11.28 6.66
C LEU A 20 24.73 -11.93 5.84
N GLU A 21 25.90 -11.29 5.75
CA GLU A 21 27.08 -11.85 5.06
C GLU A 21 27.61 -13.10 5.76
N ASP A 22 27.61 -13.12 7.09
CA ASP A 22 28.04 -14.27 7.90
C ASP A 22 27.17 -15.52 7.64
N VAL A 23 25.90 -15.35 7.29
CA VAL A 23 25.00 -16.46 6.93
C VAL A 23 24.92 -16.70 5.41
N GLY A 24 25.80 -16.08 4.62
CA GLY A 24 25.97 -16.35 3.19
C GLY A 24 25.16 -15.49 2.24
N PHE A 25 24.49 -14.43 2.72
CA PHE A 25 23.83 -13.46 1.85
C PHE A 25 24.83 -12.41 1.35
N SER A 26 24.76 -12.05 0.08
CA SER A 26 25.56 -10.97 -0.50
C SER A 26 24.85 -9.63 -0.32
N VAL A 27 25.43 -8.70 0.43
CA VAL A 27 24.95 -7.33 0.57
C VAL A 27 25.49 -6.49 -0.57
N LYS A 28 24.63 -6.14 -1.53
CA LYS A 28 25.03 -5.43 -2.77
C LYS A 28 25.35 -3.97 -2.57
N GLN A 29 24.74 -3.31 -1.59
CA GLN A 29 24.87 -1.87 -1.40
C GLN A 29 24.70 -1.52 0.07
N ARG A 30 25.58 -0.64 0.56
CA ARG A 30 25.52 -0.06 1.90
C ARG A 30 25.59 1.47 1.73
N GLU A 31 24.56 2.17 2.18
CA GLU A 31 24.49 3.62 2.12
C GLU A 31 24.30 4.20 3.52
N SER A 32 25.03 5.26 3.85
CA SER A 32 24.82 6.01 5.08
C SER A 32 23.42 6.61 5.13
N ALA A 33 22.81 6.66 6.31
CA ALA A 33 21.52 7.29 6.54
C ALA A 33 21.51 8.78 6.10
N LEU A 34 22.67 9.44 6.07
CA LEU A 34 22.83 10.82 5.59
C LEU A 34 22.94 10.94 4.07
N GLU A 35 23.33 9.88 3.38
CA GLU A 35 23.59 9.88 1.93
C GLU A 35 22.48 9.23 1.14
N VAL A 36 21.62 8.41 1.78
CA VAL A 36 20.58 7.71 1.10
C VAL A 36 19.61 8.67 0.39
N GLU A 37 19.56 8.59 -0.92
CA GLU A 37 18.64 9.37 -1.76
C GLU A 37 17.42 8.56 -2.19
N ARG A 38 17.52 7.23 -2.14
CA ARG A 38 16.48 6.31 -2.63
C ARG A 38 16.31 5.12 -1.70
N VAL A 39 15.07 4.82 -1.36
CA VAL A 39 14.70 3.64 -0.56
C VAL A 39 13.56 2.92 -1.27
N LEU A 40 13.75 1.64 -1.60
CA LEU A 40 12.73 0.79 -2.23
C LEU A 40 12.10 1.44 -3.48
N GLY A 41 12.87 2.22 -4.25
CA GLY A 41 12.40 2.89 -5.45
C GLY A 41 11.68 4.22 -5.24
N TYR A 42 11.63 4.72 -4.00
CA TYR A 42 11.18 6.07 -3.66
C TYR A 42 12.37 7.01 -3.48
N CYS A 43 12.17 8.30 -3.75
CA CYS A 43 13.10 9.35 -3.40
C CYS A 43 12.91 9.75 -1.94
N VAL A 44 14.02 9.98 -1.25
CA VAL A 44 14.05 10.52 0.11
C VAL A 44 14.27 12.02 0.04
N GLU A 45 13.27 12.79 0.42
CA GLU A 45 13.41 14.24 0.63
C GLU A 45 13.71 14.48 2.11
N ARG A 46 14.63 15.41 2.42
CA ARG A 46 15.09 15.64 3.79
C ARG A 46 14.45 16.83 4.46
N GLN A 47 14.06 17.85 3.68
CA GLN A 47 13.47 19.08 4.20
C GLN A 47 12.32 19.56 3.32
N PRO A 48 11.05 19.33 3.76
CA PRO A 48 10.64 18.50 4.90
C PRO A 48 10.86 17.01 4.62
N ALA A 49 11.10 16.21 5.68
CA ALA A 49 11.34 14.78 5.52
C ALA A 49 10.13 14.07 4.89
N ALA A 50 10.31 13.55 3.70
CA ALA A 50 9.24 12.89 2.94
C ALA A 50 9.80 11.80 2.01
N LEU A 51 8.92 10.86 1.67
CA LEU A 51 9.14 9.90 0.59
C LEU A 51 8.26 10.30 -0.60
N THR A 52 8.87 10.34 -1.79
CA THR A 52 8.19 10.71 -3.03
C THR A 52 8.55 9.75 -4.16
N LEU A 53 7.79 9.80 -5.24
CA LEU A 53 8.15 9.07 -6.46
C LEU A 53 9.24 9.80 -7.24
N LEU A 54 10.12 9.02 -7.87
CA LEU A 54 11.04 9.57 -8.87
C LEU A 54 10.25 10.33 -9.94
N PRO A 55 10.63 11.58 -10.30
CA PRO A 55 9.87 12.39 -11.26
C PRO A 55 9.57 11.67 -12.59
N ALA A 56 10.55 10.96 -13.15
CA ALA A 56 10.38 10.21 -14.38
C ALA A 56 9.35 9.06 -14.21
N LYS A 57 9.40 8.32 -13.10
CA LYS A 57 8.42 7.25 -12.82
C LYS A 57 7.02 7.80 -12.58
N ARG A 58 6.93 8.95 -11.91
CA ARG A 58 5.66 9.64 -11.67
C ARG A 58 5.02 10.07 -12.98
N GLN A 59 5.80 10.69 -13.87
CA GLN A 59 5.31 11.12 -15.19
C GLN A 59 4.88 9.92 -16.03
N GLN A 60 5.72 8.89 -16.13
CA GLN A 60 5.39 7.69 -16.89
C GLN A 60 4.09 7.04 -16.40
N LEU A 61 3.92 6.88 -15.07
CA LEU A 61 2.73 6.25 -14.51
C LEU A 61 1.47 7.11 -14.74
N PHE A 62 1.61 8.45 -14.70
CA PHE A 62 0.54 9.37 -15.06
C PHE A 62 0.11 9.18 -16.52
N ASP A 63 1.08 9.18 -17.44
CA ASP A 63 0.83 9.04 -18.87
C ASP A 63 0.22 7.68 -19.21
N ASP A 64 0.77 6.58 -18.66
CA ASP A 64 0.23 5.22 -18.82
C ASP A 64 -1.23 5.12 -18.39
N CYS A 65 -1.58 5.71 -17.24
CA CYS A 65 -2.96 5.72 -16.76
C CYS A 65 -3.90 6.49 -17.71
N LEU A 66 -3.47 7.63 -18.24
CA LEU A 66 -4.28 8.43 -19.15
C LEU A 66 -4.41 7.80 -20.53
N GLU A 67 -3.35 7.21 -21.05
CA GLU A 67 -3.33 6.49 -22.33
C GLU A 67 -4.33 5.32 -22.29
N LEU A 68 -4.24 4.47 -21.26
CA LEU A 68 -5.17 3.35 -21.08
C LEU A 68 -6.62 3.82 -20.87
N ALA A 69 -6.83 4.97 -20.20
CA ALA A 69 -8.17 5.53 -20.03
C ALA A 69 -8.78 6.03 -21.34
N GLN A 70 -7.97 6.41 -22.32
CA GLN A 70 -8.41 6.92 -23.62
C GLN A 70 -8.50 5.82 -24.68
N ALA A 71 -7.79 4.71 -24.48
CA ALA A 71 -7.73 3.62 -25.44
C ALA A 71 -9.12 3.07 -25.77
N SER A 72 -9.40 2.85 -27.06
CA SER A 72 -10.65 2.19 -27.48
C SER A 72 -10.64 0.71 -27.09
N VAL A 73 -9.46 0.07 -27.22
CA VAL A 73 -9.17 -1.32 -26.87
C VAL A 73 -7.74 -1.37 -26.35
N CYS A 74 -7.47 -2.14 -25.30
CA CYS A 74 -6.13 -2.37 -24.77
C CYS A 74 -5.94 -3.84 -24.38
N PHE A 75 -4.71 -4.28 -24.23
CA PHE A 75 -4.41 -5.56 -23.60
C PHE A 75 -4.68 -5.47 -22.10
N THR A 76 -5.28 -6.49 -21.55
CA THR A 76 -5.57 -6.53 -20.09
C THR A 76 -4.28 -6.57 -19.28
N ASP A 77 -3.22 -7.17 -19.80
CA ASP A 77 -1.90 -7.22 -19.16
C ASP A 77 -1.27 -5.83 -18.99
N ASP A 78 -1.50 -4.90 -19.93
CA ASP A 78 -1.03 -3.52 -19.79
C ASP A 78 -1.74 -2.84 -18.63
N VAL A 79 -3.04 -3.08 -18.49
CA VAL A 79 -3.83 -2.58 -17.36
C VAL A 79 -3.36 -3.20 -16.05
N ALA A 80 -3.13 -4.52 -16.01
CA ALA A 80 -2.64 -5.24 -14.84
C ALA A 80 -1.24 -4.76 -14.42
N SER A 81 -0.33 -4.59 -15.37
CA SER A 81 1.01 -4.08 -15.13
C SER A 81 0.99 -2.65 -14.58
N THR A 82 0.16 -1.78 -15.16
CA THR A 82 -0.01 -0.40 -14.68
C THR A 82 -0.63 -0.36 -13.30
N LEU A 83 -1.64 -1.20 -13.03
CA LEU A 83 -2.27 -1.37 -11.71
C LEU A 83 -1.24 -1.81 -10.65
N GLY A 84 -0.39 -2.80 -10.98
CA GLY A 84 0.65 -3.28 -10.06
C GLY A 84 1.65 -2.18 -9.70
N ARG A 85 2.17 -1.44 -10.70
CA ARG A 85 3.07 -0.30 -10.48
C ARG A 85 2.39 0.81 -9.67
N TRP A 86 1.15 1.11 -9.98
CA TRP A 86 0.37 2.13 -9.28
C TRP A 86 0.10 1.74 -7.83
N THR A 87 -0.30 0.49 -7.58
CA THR A 87 -0.54 -0.04 -6.23
C THR A 87 0.71 0.09 -5.35
N TRP A 88 1.89 -0.28 -5.90
CA TRP A 88 3.15 -0.07 -5.21
C TRP A 88 3.38 1.40 -4.84
N CYS A 89 3.18 2.31 -5.78
CA CYS A 89 3.35 3.74 -5.55
C CYS A 89 2.33 4.29 -4.54
N ALA A 90 1.09 3.78 -4.55
CA ALA A 90 0.02 4.18 -3.65
C ALA A 90 0.25 3.77 -2.18
N LEU A 91 1.28 2.94 -1.90
CA LEU A 91 1.69 2.67 -0.51
C LEU A 91 2.17 3.93 0.22
N LEU A 92 2.59 4.98 -0.50
CA LEU A 92 2.87 6.31 0.07
C LEU A 92 1.61 7.01 0.60
N ARG A 93 0.45 6.68 0.05
CA ARG A 93 -0.85 7.26 0.37
C ARG A 93 -1.92 6.15 0.31
N ARG A 94 -1.93 5.30 1.33
CA ARG A 94 -2.72 4.06 1.36
C ARG A 94 -4.22 4.26 1.17
N GLU A 95 -4.75 5.43 1.53
CA GLU A 95 -6.13 5.82 1.25
C GLU A 95 -6.49 5.80 -0.23
N LEU A 96 -5.52 5.97 -1.12
CA LEU A 96 -5.72 5.92 -2.57
C LEU A 96 -6.00 4.50 -3.07
N LEU A 97 -5.62 3.46 -2.32
CA LEU A 97 -5.86 2.05 -2.69
C LEU A 97 -7.34 1.70 -2.85
N SER A 98 -8.25 2.58 -2.39
CA SER A 98 -9.69 2.44 -2.59
C SER A 98 -10.14 2.79 -4.02
N ILE A 99 -9.30 3.44 -4.84
CA ILE A 99 -9.67 3.90 -6.18
C ILE A 99 -9.88 2.74 -7.17
N PRO A 100 -8.98 1.74 -7.31
CA PRO A 100 -9.03 0.76 -8.41
C PRO A 100 -9.97 -0.42 -8.14
N PHE A 101 -11.21 -0.17 -7.81
CA PHE A 101 -12.19 -1.24 -7.53
C PHE A 101 -12.64 -2.00 -8.78
N SER A 102 -13.08 -1.27 -9.81
CA SER A 102 -13.57 -1.88 -11.06
C SER A 102 -12.42 -2.44 -11.90
N ILE A 103 -11.22 -1.87 -11.78
CA ILE A 103 -10.03 -2.31 -12.51
C ILE A 103 -9.65 -3.73 -12.11
N PHE A 104 -9.65 -4.08 -10.81
CA PHE A 104 -9.39 -5.45 -10.37
C PHE A 104 -10.36 -6.45 -11.01
N ARG A 105 -11.65 -6.12 -10.99
CA ARG A 105 -12.68 -6.98 -11.62
C ARG A 105 -12.54 -7.07 -13.14
N TYR A 106 -12.09 -5.99 -13.77
CA TYR A 106 -11.85 -5.99 -15.23
C TYR A 106 -10.67 -6.87 -15.58
N VAL A 107 -9.55 -6.76 -14.87
CA VAL A 107 -8.37 -7.60 -15.07
C VAL A 107 -8.71 -9.08 -14.88
N GLU A 108 -9.46 -9.41 -13.82
CA GLU A 108 -9.90 -10.79 -13.57
C GLU A 108 -10.79 -11.34 -14.69
N LYS A 109 -11.78 -10.55 -15.15
CA LYS A 109 -12.76 -11.02 -16.15
C LYS A 109 -12.24 -11.07 -17.58
N CYS A 110 -11.27 -10.22 -17.91
CA CYS A 110 -10.73 -10.07 -19.27
C CYS A 110 -9.29 -10.55 -19.36
N ALA A 111 -8.85 -11.45 -18.45
CA ALA A 111 -7.49 -11.96 -18.41
C ALA A 111 -7.02 -12.44 -19.80
N ASP A 112 -5.77 -12.12 -20.14
CA ASP A 112 -5.10 -12.53 -21.38
C ASP A 112 -5.82 -12.10 -22.69
N GLN A 113 -6.69 -11.08 -22.62
CA GLN A 113 -7.50 -10.68 -23.76
C GLN A 113 -7.24 -9.22 -24.16
N ARG A 114 -7.56 -8.94 -25.40
CA ARG A 114 -7.68 -7.60 -25.92
C ARG A 114 -9.12 -7.14 -25.77
N ALA A 115 -9.40 -6.23 -24.85
CA ALA A 115 -10.76 -5.84 -24.50
C ALA A 115 -10.94 -4.31 -24.41
N ARG A 116 -12.18 -3.86 -24.57
CA ARG A 116 -12.54 -2.46 -24.38
C ARG A 116 -12.67 -2.17 -22.89
N PRO A 117 -11.92 -1.20 -22.30
CA PRO A 117 -12.08 -0.83 -20.91
C PRO A 117 -13.51 -0.33 -20.62
N TRP A 118 -14.10 -0.81 -19.53
CA TRP A 118 -15.44 -0.38 -19.10
C TRP A 118 -15.42 1.12 -18.75
N LYS A 119 -16.58 1.76 -18.75
CA LYS A 119 -16.70 3.18 -18.37
C LYS A 119 -16.16 3.47 -16.96
N SER A 120 -16.44 2.58 -16.00
CA SER A 120 -15.91 2.65 -14.63
C SER A 120 -14.39 2.51 -14.60
N VAL A 121 -13.81 1.56 -15.33
CA VAL A 121 -12.36 1.36 -15.45
C VAL A 121 -11.67 2.61 -16.01
N ARG A 122 -12.21 3.19 -17.07
CA ARG A 122 -11.68 4.45 -17.64
C ARG A 122 -11.73 5.61 -16.65
N ARG A 123 -12.80 5.69 -15.84
CA ARG A 123 -12.92 6.70 -14.79
C ARG A 123 -11.87 6.48 -13.71
N GLU A 124 -11.70 5.24 -13.24
CA GLU A 124 -10.71 4.89 -12.22
C GLU A 124 -9.29 5.13 -12.72
N LEU A 125 -8.94 4.75 -13.95
CA LEU A 125 -7.64 5.03 -14.56
C LEU A 125 -7.33 6.53 -14.58
N ARG A 126 -8.30 7.40 -14.94
CA ARG A 126 -8.10 8.86 -14.86
C ARG A 126 -7.86 9.31 -13.42
N MET A 127 -8.66 8.81 -12.47
CA MET A 127 -8.48 9.12 -11.04
C MET A 127 -7.10 8.68 -10.55
N MET A 128 -6.65 7.48 -10.94
CA MET A 128 -5.32 6.96 -10.63
C MET A 128 -4.22 7.87 -11.19
N GLY A 129 -4.33 8.29 -12.46
CA GLY A 129 -3.39 9.22 -13.07
C GLY A 129 -3.25 10.51 -12.25
N TRP A 130 -4.36 11.17 -11.94
CA TRP A 130 -4.31 12.40 -11.13
C TRP A 130 -3.83 12.16 -9.69
N ALA A 131 -4.15 11.01 -9.10
CA ALA A 131 -3.72 10.66 -7.76
C ALA A 131 -2.19 10.46 -7.68
N VAL A 132 -1.53 10.03 -8.77
CA VAL A 132 -0.07 9.90 -8.83
C VAL A 132 0.65 11.19 -8.44
N LEU A 133 0.10 12.35 -8.80
CA LEU A 133 0.69 13.65 -8.50
C LEU A 133 0.70 13.97 -7.00
N GLN A 134 -0.13 13.28 -6.20
CA GLN A 134 -0.27 13.47 -4.75
C GLN A 134 0.42 12.37 -3.95
N MET A 135 1.11 11.43 -4.60
CA MET A 135 1.81 10.31 -3.94
C MET A 135 3.08 10.79 -3.25
N ARG A 136 2.91 11.29 -2.05
CA ARG A 136 3.96 11.77 -1.14
C ARG A 136 3.60 11.35 0.28
N ALA A 137 4.54 10.80 1.01
CA ALA A 137 4.43 10.49 2.43
C ALA A 137 5.34 11.42 3.23
N GLU A 138 4.78 12.30 4.03
CA GLU A 138 5.52 13.17 4.95
C GLU A 138 5.87 12.38 6.21
N VAL A 139 7.17 12.09 6.38
CA VAL A 139 7.67 11.25 7.48
C VAL A 139 7.78 12.05 8.79
N SER A 140 8.01 13.35 8.68
CA SER A 140 8.13 14.27 9.83
C SER A 140 6.81 14.86 10.32
N ARG A 141 5.69 14.42 9.74
CA ARG A 141 4.38 14.94 10.12
C ARG A 141 4.06 14.54 11.57
N PRO A 142 3.69 15.49 12.43
CA PRO A 142 3.29 15.15 13.80
C PRO A 142 2.08 14.22 13.81
N MET A 143 2.01 13.34 14.78
CA MET A 143 0.85 12.46 14.97
C MET A 143 -0.41 13.30 15.18
N GLY A 144 -1.48 12.91 14.51
CA GLY A 144 -2.79 13.55 14.70
C GLY A 144 -3.33 13.33 16.10
N LYS A 145 -4.08 14.29 16.63
CA LYS A 145 -4.75 14.19 17.93
C LYS A 145 -6.08 13.41 17.85
N LEU A 146 -6.42 12.87 16.71
CA LEU A 146 -7.62 12.06 16.49
C LEU A 146 -7.23 10.62 16.18
N LEU A 147 -7.73 9.71 16.99
CA LEU A 147 -7.67 8.28 16.76
C LEU A 147 -8.98 7.83 16.12
N PHE A 148 -8.88 7.11 15.02
CA PHE A 148 -10.04 6.53 14.34
C PHE A 148 -9.99 5.01 14.50
N ALA A 149 -11.10 4.43 14.90
CA ALA A 149 -11.34 3.00 14.80
C ALA A 149 -12.45 2.76 13.79
N THR A 150 -12.22 1.81 12.89
CA THR A 150 -13.19 1.41 11.87
C THR A 150 -13.43 -0.07 11.99
N ASP A 151 -14.68 -0.47 11.91
CA ASP A 151 -15.09 -1.86 11.84
C ASP A 151 -16.08 -2.04 10.68
N ALA A 152 -15.96 -3.15 9.99
CA ALA A 152 -16.85 -3.48 8.88
C ALA A 152 -17.42 -4.88 9.12
N MET A 153 -18.72 -4.97 9.18
CA MET A 153 -19.46 -6.22 9.22
C MET A 153 -19.90 -6.56 7.80
N GLY A 154 -19.49 -7.72 7.31
CA GLY A 154 -19.96 -8.26 6.03
C GLY A 154 -21.48 -8.55 6.07
N PRO A 155 -22.09 -8.83 4.91
CA PRO A 155 -23.48 -9.29 4.89
C PRO A 155 -23.62 -10.55 5.75
N GLY A 156 -24.56 -10.52 6.69
CA GLY A 156 -24.80 -11.63 7.60
C GLY A 156 -25.29 -12.88 6.83
N GLU A 157 -24.91 -14.07 7.31
CA GLU A 157 -25.46 -15.33 6.82
C GLU A 157 -26.89 -15.55 7.35
N THR A 158 -27.28 -14.82 8.39
CA THR A 158 -28.62 -14.88 8.96
C THR A 158 -29.56 -13.96 8.19
N LEU A 159 -30.70 -14.50 7.82
CA LEU A 159 -31.81 -13.71 7.28
C LEU A 159 -32.47 -12.94 8.42
N ASN A 160 -32.74 -11.65 8.21
CA ASN A 160 -33.55 -10.86 9.12
C ASN A 160 -35.02 -11.36 9.13
N GLU A 161 -35.86 -10.78 9.99
CA GLU A 161 -37.28 -11.17 10.13
C GLU A 161 -38.07 -11.09 8.81
N ASP A 162 -37.60 -10.28 7.86
CA ASP A 162 -38.17 -10.13 6.51
C ASP A 162 -37.63 -11.16 5.49
N GLY A 163 -36.79 -12.10 5.91
CA GLY A 163 -36.18 -13.11 5.04
C GLY A 163 -35.11 -12.57 4.09
N LYS A 164 -34.58 -11.36 4.35
CA LYS A 164 -33.49 -10.76 3.57
C LYS A 164 -32.18 -10.90 4.32
N ALA A 165 -31.10 -11.20 3.57
CA ALA A 165 -29.76 -11.16 4.15
C ALA A 165 -29.44 -9.76 4.66
N ASP A 166 -28.85 -9.67 5.84
CA ASP A 166 -28.41 -8.40 6.40
C ASP A 166 -27.36 -7.78 5.45
N ALA A 167 -27.60 -6.53 5.07
CA ALA A 167 -26.76 -5.86 4.05
C ALA A 167 -25.31 -5.62 4.51
N GLY A 168 -25.01 -5.96 5.76
CA GLY A 168 -23.79 -5.60 6.41
C GLY A 168 -23.74 -4.10 6.75
N GLY A 169 -22.64 -3.67 7.34
CA GLY A 169 -22.47 -2.28 7.74
C GLY A 169 -21.02 -1.94 8.04
N TYR A 170 -20.76 -0.68 8.27
CA TYR A 170 -19.50 -0.25 8.82
C TYR A 170 -19.73 0.81 9.91
N GLY A 171 -18.87 0.79 10.90
CA GLY A 171 -18.83 1.79 11.94
C GLY A 171 -17.51 2.56 11.91
N ILE A 172 -17.58 3.84 12.19
CA ILE A 172 -16.40 4.69 12.37
C ILE A 172 -16.56 5.41 13.71
N VAL A 173 -15.57 5.26 14.57
CA VAL A 173 -15.48 5.98 15.83
C VAL A 173 -14.25 6.87 15.80
N ALA A 174 -14.38 8.11 16.23
CA ALA A 174 -13.28 9.05 16.38
C ALA A 174 -13.18 9.49 17.84
N ALA A 175 -11.97 9.51 18.38
CA ALA A 175 -11.69 9.99 19.71
C ALA A 175 -10.48 10.92 19.73
N ASN A 176 -10.52 11.96 20.56
CA ASN A 176 -9.34 12.75 20.84
C ASN A 176 -8.34 11.91 21.65
N CYS A 177 -7.08 11.95 21.28
CA CYS A 177 -6.00 11.28 22.01
C CYS A 177 -4.83 12.23 22.24
N SER A 178 -4.04 11.94 23.27
CA SER A 178 -2.73 12.58 23.45
C SER A 178 -1.74 12.04 22.41
N GLU A 179 -0.67 12.78 22.17
CA GLU A 179 0.39 12.33 21.27
C GLU A 179 1.04 11.03 21.77
N ASP A 180 1.26 10.90 23.08
CA ASP A 180 1.80 9.69 23.68
C ASP A 180 0.92 8.47 23.42
N LEU A 181 -0.40 8.61 23.61
CA LEU A 181 -1.36 7.52 23.32
C LEU A 181 -1.36 7.15 21.84
N ALA A 182 -1.28 8.14 20.93
CA ALA A 182 -1.21 7.88 19.50
C ALA A 182 0.06 7.11 19.13
N LEU A 183 1.19 7.45 19.74
CA LEU A 183 2.46 6.73 19.55
C LEU A 183 2.41 5.30 20.09
N ASP A 184 1.81 5.09 21.26
CA ASP A 184 1.65 3.77 21.88
C ASP A 184 0.75 2.86 21.02
N VAL A 185 -0.36 3.38 20.50
CA VAL A 185 -1.24 2.66 19.58
C VAL A 185 -0.49 2.30 18.28
N ALA A 186 0.26 3.23 17.70
CA ALA A 186 1.05 2.98 16.50
C ALA A 186 2.14 1.92 16.73
N ALA A 187 2.79 1.94 17.90
CA ALA A 187 3.78 0.94 18.29
C ALA A 187 3.16 -0.45 18.48
N SER A 188 2.00 -0.51 19.16
CA SER A 188 1.25 -1.75 19.39
C SER A 188 0.74 -2.37 18.08
N ALA A 189 0.25 -1.57 17.15
CA ALA A 189 -0.20 -2.02 15.82
C ALA A 189 0.94 -2.69 15.03
N ARG A 190 2.18 -2.22 15.18
CA ARG A 190 3.36 -2.84 14.56
C ARG A 190 3.67 -4.23 15.14
N GLN A 191 3.41 -4.45 16.43
CA GLN A 191 3.63 -5.74 17.09
C GLN A 191 2.58 -6.78 16.66
N ILE A 192 1.31 -6.38 16.54
CA ILE A 192 0.22 -7.26 16.09
C ILE A 192 0.48 -7.73 14.64
N GLY A 193 0.92 -6.84 13.75
CA GLY A 193 1.29 -7.21 12.38
C GLY A 193 2.40 -8.25 12.28
N ARG A 194 3.33 -8.29 13.25
CA ARG A 194 4.40 -9.30 13.32
C ARG A 194 3.90 -10.66 13.80
N SER A 195 2.94 -10.70 14.74
CA SER A 195 2.41 -11.96 15.27
C SER A 195 1.49 -12.68 14.29
N VAL A 196 0.75 -11.96 13.44
CA VAL A 196 -0.11 -12.56 12.40
C VAL A 196 0.71 -13.19 11.27
N GLY A 197 1.89 -12.63 10.94
CA GLY A 197 2.79 -13.19 9.92
C GLY A 197 3.49 -14.49 10.34
N ALA A 198 3.66 -14.74 11.64
CA ALA A 198 4.36 -15.93 12.14
C ALA A 198 3.46 -17.17 12.29
N GLY A 199 2.13 -17.02 12.22
CA GLY A 199 1.15 -18.11 12.42
C GLY A 199 0.57 -18.74 11.15
N ALA A 200 0.84 -18.22 9.96
CA ALA A 200 0.21 -18.67 8.71
C ALA A 200 0.90 -19.85 7.99
N GLY A 201 1.71 -20.65 8.71
CA GLY A 201 2.40 -21.85 8.20
C GLY A 201 1.62 -23.17 8.35
N GLY A 202 0.33 -23.15 8.67
CA GLY A 202 -0.50 -24.35 8.79
C GLY A 202 -1.23 -24.67 7.49
N GLY A 203 -0.66 -25.54 6.64
CA GLY A 203 -1.23 -25.98 5.38
C GLY A 203 -2.61 -26.65 5.56
N ALA A 204 -3.66 -25.97 5.16
CA ALA A 204 -4.93 -26.59 4.90
C ALA A 204 -4.85 -27.38 3.57
N ARG A 205 -4.77 -28.71 3.63
CA ARG A 205 -4.96 -29.60 2.48
C ARG A 205 -6.35 -29.34 1.89
N ARG A 206 -6.42 -28.94 0.62
CA ARG A 206 -7.66 -28.93 -0.15
C ARG A 206 -8.19 -30.36 -0.20
N PRO A 207 -9.49 -30.60 0.08
CA PRO A 207 -10.10 -31.87 -0.22
C PRO A 207 -10.20 -32.03 -1.74
N GLU A 208 -9.72 -33.17 -2.25
CA GLU A 208 -9.95 -33.62 -3.62
C GLU A 208 -11.46 -33.80 -3.84
N ARG A 209 -11.97 -33.22 -4.88
CA ARG A 209 -13.37 -33.49 -5.34
C ARG A 209 -13.35 -34.76 -6.16
N PRO A 210 -14.41 -35.60 -6.03
CA PRO A 210 -14.60 -36.78 -6.82
C PRO A 210 -14.91 -36.46 -8.28
#